data_a9cbbb3cb14daad31ec403275d88204e
#
_entry.id   a9cbbb3cb14daad31ec403275d88204e
#
_cell.length_a   1.000
_cell.length_b   1.000
_cell.length_c   1.000
_cell.angle_alpha   90.00
_cell.angle_beta   90.00
_cell.angle_gamma   90.00
#
_symmetry.space_group_name_H-M   'P 1'
#
loop_
_entity.id
_entity.type
_entity.pdbx_description
1 polymer ?
#
loop_
_entity_poly.entity_id
_entity_poly.type
_entity_poly.pdbx_seq_one_letter_code
_entity_poly.pdbx_strand_id
1 'polypeptide(L)'
;MIYSYELEKQLLAGLLKDPPSLIEISNFISHKDFYSEASFLHATIFRVIKQSVDAGEELDNIILAQRVNEVGLSFEGNINAADYIKSLAMRSVPSGNLIKTAKELKKFSIRREIVESSELISKKMKGMAPESTYREIVETADQIYNSKINLFDIGSDIPENIYEDMEHMIEERGNNPIEEFGMMGPHDKVNDIYGSLLRPGNITVIVARSGVGKTQFCMDYATKVAL
;
A
#
# COMPACT_ATOMS: atom_id res chain seq x y z
N MET A 1 15.73 -5.25 -14.01
CA MET A 1 15.37 -3.85 -14.32
C MET A 1 14.44 -3.37 -13.21
N ILE A 2 14.75 -2.25 -12.57
CA ILE A 2 14.01 -1.71 -11.40
C ILE A 2 13.28 -0.39 -11.71
N TYR A 3 13.16 -0.04 -12.99
CA TYR A 3 12.41 1.12 -13.48
C TYR A 3 11.86 0.86 -14.88
N SER A 4 10.89 1.66 -15.30
CA SER A 4 10.35 1.67 -16.66
C SER A 4 9.88 3.08 -17.03
N TYR A 5 10.69 3.80 -17.79
CA TYR A 5 10.32 5.13 -18.29
C TYR A 5 9.05 5.12 -19.14
N GLU A 6 8.78 4.03 -19.84
CA GLU A 6 7.57 3.93 -20.67
C GLU A 6 6.31 3.88 -19.82
N LEU A 7 6.32 3.17 -18.68
CA LEU A 7 5.19 3.18 -17.74
C LEU A 7 5.01 4.56 -17.09
N GLU A 8 6.11 5.22 -16.73
CA GLU A 8 6.06 6.59 -16.19
C GLU A 8 5.44 7.57 -17.19
N LYS A 9 5.92 7.54 -18.45
CA LYS A 9 5.36 8.37 -19.52
C LYS A 9 3.89 8.05 -19.79
N GLN A 10 3.51 6.78 -19.74
CA GLN A 10 2.13 6.36 -19.94
C GLN A 10 1.23 6.84 -18.81
N LEU A 11 1.69 6.78 -17.56
CA LEU A 11 0.96 7.29 -16.40
C LEU A 11 0.77 8.80 -16.50
N LEU A 12 1.85 9.55 -16.76
CA LEU A 12 1.78 11.01 -16.91
C LEU A 12 0.89 11.44 -18.07
N ALA A 13 1.02 10.79 -19.24
CA ALA A 13 0.18 11.04 -20.40
C ALA A 13 -1.31 10.77 -20.12
N GLY A 14 -1.60 9.75 -19.33
CA GLY A 14 -2.96 9.44 -18.90
C GLY A 14 -3.54 10.49 -17.96
N LEU A 15 -2.75 10.93 -16.96
CA LEU A 15 -3.15 11.97 -16.02
C LEU A 15 -3.37 13.33 -16.69
N LEU A 16 -2.66 13.63 -17.78
CA LEU A 16 -2.91 14.84 -18.58
C LEU A 16 -4.26 14.80 -19.31
N LYS A 17 -4.76 13.62 -19.63
CA LYS A 17 -6.04 13.40 -20.33
C LYS A 17 -7.22 13.22 -19.39
N ASP A 18 -6.96 12.61 -18.24
CA ASP A 18 -7.96 12.30 -17.22
C ASP A 18 -7.43 12.71 -15.83
N PRO A 19 -7.38 14.03 -15.55
CA PRO A 19 -6.90 14.53 -14.26
C PRO A 19 -7.67 14.02 -13.04
N PRO A 20 -9.01 13.81 -13.10
CA PRO A 20 -9.77 13.29 -11.97
C PRO A 20 -9.27 11.93 -11.46
N SER A 21 -8.74 11.07 -12.32
CA SER A 21 -8.15 9.77 -11.92
C SER A 21 -6.97 9.92 -10.94
N LEU A 22 -6.38 11.12 -10.85
CA LEU A 22 -5.31 11.38 -9.88
C LEU A 22 -5.77 11.21 -8.44
N ILE A 23 -7.03 11.49 -8.12
CA ILE A 23 -7.58 11.38 -6.77
C ILE A 23 -7.39 9.95 -6.24
N GLU A 24 -7.73 8.98 -7.06
CA GLU A 24 -7.57 7.56 -6.71
C GLU A 24 -6.09 7.13 -6.70
N ILE A 25 -5.34 7.52 -7.72
CA ILE A 25 -3.93 7.17 -7.88
C ILE A 25 -3.07 7.77 -6.77
N SER A 26 -3.36 8.98 -6.30
CA SER A 26 -2.58 9.66 -5.27
C SER A 26 -2.63 8.97 -3.90
N ASN A 27 -3.57 8.05 -3.69
CA ASN A 27 -3.64 7.26 -2.47
C ASN A 27 -2.46 6.28 -2.33
N PHE A 28 -1.86 5.85 -3.44
CA PHE A 28 -0.78 4.86 -3.43
C PHE A 28 0.44 5.24 -4.27
N ILE A 29 0.37 6.27 -5.12
CA ILE A 29 1.49 6.81 -5.91
C ILE A 29 1.84 8.21 -5.45
N SER A 30 3.13 8.47 -5.30
CA SER A 30 3.72 9.78 -5.02
C SER A 30 4.81 10.12 -6.04
N HIS A 31 5.29 11.36 -6.02
CA HIS A 31 6.42 11.76 -6.86
C HIS A 31 7.71 10.96 -6.59
N LYS A 32 7.85 10.34 -5.40
CA LYS A 32 8.99 9.51 -5.02
C LYS A 32 8.99 8.14 -5.72
N ASP A 33 7.85 7.72 -6.24
CA ASP A 33 7.71 6.44 -6.94
C ASP A 33 8.28 6.47 -8.35
N PHE A 34 8.57 7.64 -8.89
CA PHE A 34 9.23 7.83 -10.17
C PHE A 34 10.74 7.64 -10.04
N TYR A 35 11.36 7.10 -11.10
CA TYR A 35 12.80 6.87 -11.11
C TYR A 35 13.56 8.19 -11.32
N SER A 36 14.42 8.54 -10.38
CA SER A 36 15.03 9.87 -10.30
C SER A 36 16.52 9.93 -10.65
N GLU A 37 17.20 8.78 -10.84
CA GLU A 37 18.66 8.78 -11.08
C GLU A 37 19.10 9.47 -12.39
N ALA A 38 18.25 9.45 -13.42
CA ALA A 38 18.57 10.08 -14.70
C ALA A 38 17.96 11.46 -14.88
N SER A 39 16.78 11.71 -14.34
CA SER A 39 16.19 13.06 -14.30
C SER A 39 14.98 13.10 -13.37
N PHE A 40 14.88 14.13 -12.55
CA PHE A 40 13.70 14.39 -11.74
C PHE A 40 12.47 14.85 -12.54
N LEU A 41 12.54 14.83 -13.88
CA LEU A 41 11.53 15.41 -14.75
C LEU A 41 10.15 14.78 -14.54
N HIS A 42 10.05 13.46 -14.56
CA HIS A 42 8.77 12.76 -14.39
C HIS A 42 8.18 13.00 -12.99
N ALA A 43 9.02 12.91 -11.95
CA ALA A 43 8.61 13.21 -10.58
C ALA A 43 8.12 14.65 -10.43
N THR A 44 8.80 15.60 -11.09
CA THR A 44 8.43 17.02 -11.09
C THR A 44 7.12 17.25 -11.83
N ILE A 45 6.94 16.67 -13.01
CA ILE A 45 5.68 16.76 -13.78
C ILE A 45 4.52 16.21 -12.94
N PHE A 46 4.69 15.02 -12.33
CA PHE A 46 3.66 14.44 -11.47
C PHE A 46 3.30 15.35 -10.30
N ARG A 47 4.31 15.93 -9.63
CA ARG A 47 4.09 16.86 -8.50
C ARG A 47 3.33 18.10 -8.93
N VAL A 48 3.66 18.68 -10.09
CA VAL A 48 2.97 19.88 -10.61
C VAL A 48 1.54 19.55 -11.02
N ILE A 49 1.31 18.40 -11.70
CA ILE A 49 -0.05 17.91 -12.01
C ILE A 49 -0.86 17.78 -10.71
N LYS A 50 -0.29 17.14 -9.68
CA LYS A 50 -0.96 16.98 -8.40
C LYS A 50 -1.32 18.31 -7.75
N GLN A 51 -0.40 19.26 -7.72
CA GLN A 51 -0.64 20.59 -7.16
C GLN A 51 -1.77 21.33 -7.90
N SER A 52 -1.82 21.24 -9.23
CA SER A 52 -2.89 21.87 -10.02
C SER A 52 -4.26 21.22 -9.76
N VAL A 53 -4.31 19.89 -9.69
CA VAL A 53 -5.56 19.16 -9.39
C VAL A 53 -6.04 19.42 -7.96
N ASP A 54 -5.14 19.43 -6.98
CA ASP A 54 -5.45 19.71 -5.56
C ASP A 54 -5.95 21.16 -5.39
N ALA A 55 -5.49 22.09 -6.26
CA ALA A 55 -5.96 23.47 -6.30
C ALA A 55 -7.28 23.66 -7.07
N GLY A 56 -7.81 22.61 -7.71
CA GLY A 56 -9.01 22.67 -8.53
C GLY A 56 -8.83 23.43 -9.84
N GLU A 57 -7.60 23.56 -10.32
CA GLU A 57 -7.28 24.27 -11.56
C GLU A 57 -7.38 23.34 -12.77
N GLU A 58 -7.83 23.88 -13.91
CA GLU A 58 -7.76 23.16 -15.18
C GLU A 58 -6.30 22.96 -15.61
N LEU A 59 -5.97 21.72 -16.02
CA LEU A 59 -4.64 21.40 -16.52
C LEU A 59 -4.44 21.91 -17.96
N ASP A 60 -3.72 23.03 -18.09
CA ASP A 60 -3.21 23.52 -19.35
C ASP A 60 -1.74 23.14 -19.54
N ASN A 61 -1.41 22.58 -20.70
CA ASN A 61 -0.06 22.09 -20.99
C ASN A 61 1.00 23.23 -20.98
N ILE A 62 0.61 24.47 -21.32
CA ILE A 62 1.51 25.63 -21.33
C ILE A 62 1.80 26.06 -19.89
N ILE A 63 0.75 26.18 -19.08
CA ILE A 63 0.88 26.53 -17.65
C ILE A 63 1.67 25.47 -16.91
N LEU A 64 1.41 24.19 -17.20
CA LEU A 64 2.14 23.08 -16.62
C LEU A 64 3.63 23.13 -16.97
N ALA A 65 3.96 23.40 -18.24
CA ALA A 65 5.34 23.54 -18.68
C ALA A 65 6.06 24.73 -18.02
N GLN A 66 5.37 25.86 -17.87
CA GLN A 66 5.91 27.00 -17.15
C GLN A 66 6.22 26.67 -15.70
N ARG A 67 5.30 26.05 -14.98
CA ARG A 67 5.49 25.62 -13.58
C ARG A 67 6.62 24.61 -13.42
N VAL A 68 6.75 23.66 -14.35
CA VAL A 68 7.86 22.70 -14.36
C VAL A 68 9.21 23.42 -14.55
N ASN A 69 9.27 24.42 -15.42
CA ASN A 69 10.47 25.24 -15.62
C ASN A 69 10.80 26.12 -14.39
N GLU A 70 9.80 26.66 -13.70
CA GLU A 70 9.96 27.50 -12.50
C GLU A 70 10.59 26.72 -11.32
N VAL A 71 10.48 25.40 -11.32
CA VAL A 71 11.16 24.54 -10.32
C VAL A 71 12.70 24.65 -10.45
N GLY A 72 13.22 25.18 -11.56
CA GLY A 72 14.64 25.51 -11.73
C GLY A 72 15.57 24.31 -11.81
N LEU A 73 15.05 23.12 -12.09
CA LEU A 73 15.84 21.92 -12.30
C LEU A 73 16.40 21.92 -13.72
N SER A 74 17.71 21.79 -13.87
CA SER A 74 18.31 21.51 -15.16
C SER A 74 18.08 20.04 -15.49
N PHE A 75 17.26 19.76 -16.49
CA PHE A 75 17.02 18.40 -16.94
C PHE A 75 18.18 17.95 -17.83
N GLU A 76 18.67 16.71 -17.62
CA GLU A 76 19.72 16.14 -18.45
C GLU A 76 19.33 16.17 -19.94
N GLY A 77 20.28 16.54 -20.79
CA GLY A 77 20.09 16.60 -22.26
C GLY A 77 19.39 17.84 -22.78
N ASN A 78 19.32 18.93 -22.01
CA ASN A 78 18.73 20.21 -22.45
C ASN A 78 17.25 20.06 -22.93
N ILE A 79 16.48 19.18 -22.27
CA ILE A 79 15.09 18.88 -22.62
C ILE A 79 14.23 20.13 -22.35
N ASN A 80 13.54 20.60 -23.38
CA ASN A 80 12.52 21.63 -23.21
C ASN A 80 11.25 21.01 -22.60
N ALA A 81 10.89 21.43 -21.38
CA ALA A 81 9.73 20.91 -20.66
C ALA A 81 8.42 21.07 -21.46
N ALA A 82 8.27 22.15 -22.21
CA ALA A 82 7.07 22.39 -23.03
C ALA A 82 6.93 21.36 -24.15
N ASP A 83 8.02 21.08 -24.88
CA ASP A 83 8.01 20.09 -25.96
C ASP A 83 7.81 18.68 -25.39
N TYR A 84 8.38 18.42 -24.23
CA TYR A 84 8.22 17.12 -23.57
C TYR A 84 6.79 16.89 -23.11
N ILE A 85 6.17 17.85 -22.41
CA ILE A 85 4.78 17.76 -21.95
C ILE A 85 3.82 17.64 -23.15
N LYS A 86 4.07 18.38 -24.23
CA LYS A 86 3.32 18.27 -25.48
C LYS A 86 3.43 16.86 -26.07
N SER A 87 4.63 16.27 -26.05
CA SER A 87 4.84 14.91 -26.52
C SER A 87 4.10 13.87 -25.68
N LEU A 88 4.01 14.07 -24.34
CA LEU A 88 3.23 13.24 -23.45
C LEU A 88 1.72 13.36 -23.74
N ALA A 89 1.22 14.59 -23.90
CA ALA A 89 -0.20 14.83 -24.21
C ALA A 89 -0.66 14.20 -25.53
N MET A 90 0.24 14.08 -26.51
CA MET A 90 -0.02 13.45 -27.80
C MET A 90 -0.01 11.91 -27.75
N ARG A 91 0.50 11.28 -26.68
CA ARG A 91 0.54 9.81 -26.57
C ARG A 91 -0.86 9.23 -26.50
N SER A 92 -1.08 8.13 -27.22
CA SER A 92 -2.31 7.35 -27.05
C SER A 92 -2.23 6.52 -25.78
N VAL A 93 -3.15 6.77 -24.86
CA VAL A 93 -3.30 6.01 -23.62
C VAL A 93 -4.66 5.35 -23.64
N PRO A 94 -4.77 4.02 -23.49
CA PRO A 94 -6.07 3.35 -23.39
C PRO A 94 -6.84 3.85 -22.16
N SER A 95 -8.09 4.26 -22.37
CA SER A 95 -8.99 4.63 -21.27
C SER A 95 -9.22 3.41 -20.35
N GLY A 96 -9.20 3.63 -19.04
CA GLY A 96 -9.39 2.58 -18.03
C GLY A 96 -8.12 1.83 -17.57
N ASN A 97 -6.96 2.07 -18.19
CA ASN A 97 -5.71 1.37 -17.82
C ASN A 97 -4.82 2.16 -16.84
N LEU A 98 -5.26 3.35 -16.42
CA LEU A 98 -4.40 4.29 -15.68
C LEU A 98 -4.04 3.75 -14.29
N ILE A 99 -5.02 3.25 -13.56
CA ILE A 99 -4.82 2.64 -12.23
C ILE A 99 -3.92 1.42 -12.33
N LYS A 100 -4.11 0.57 -13.34
CA LYS A 100 -3.26 -0.59 -13.59
C LYS A 100 -1.82 -0.17 -13.87
N THR A 101 -1.61 0.84 -14.71
CA THR A 101 -0.28 1.39 -14.99
C THR A 101 0.38 1.94 -13.72
N ALA A 102 -0.38 2.64 -12.88
CA ALA A 102 0.08 3.15 -11.59
C ALA A 102 0.47 2.01 -10.64
N LYS A 103 -0.34 0.96 -10.52
CA LYS A 103 -0.01 -0.24 -9.73
C LYS A 103 1.27 -0.93 -10.21
N GLU A 104 1.47 -1.04 -11.52
CA GLU A 104 2.73 -1.59 -12.07
C GLU A 104 3.93 -0.69 -11.76
N LEU A 105 3.76 0.64 -11.86
CA LEU A 105 4.82 1.59 -11.48
C LEU A 105 5.19 1.43 -10.00
N LYS A 106 4.19 1.26 -9.11
CA LYS A 106 4.42 1.03 -7.68
C LYS A 106 5.27 -0.20 -7.40
N LYS A 107 5.08 -1.28 -8.16
CA LYS A 107 5.91 -2.49 -8.03
C LYS A 107 7.39 -2.21 -8.31
N PHE A 108 7.71 -1.34 -9.27
CA PHE A 108 9.10 -0.92 -9.50
C PHE A 108 9.64 -0.06 -8.36
N SER A 109 8.83 0.83 -7.81
CA SER A 109 9.20 1.64 -6.64
C SER A 109 9.54 0.74 -5.44
N ILE A 110 8.68 -0.20 -5.10
CA ILE A 110 8.90 -1.16 -4.01
C ILE A 110 10.20 -1.95 -4.23
N ARG A 111 10.46 -2.41 -5.46
CA ARG A 111 11.71 -3.13 -5.78
C ARG A 111 12.94 -2.26 -5.54
N ARG A 112 12.89 -0.97 -5.90
CA ARG A 112 14.00 -0.03 -5.63
C ARG A 112 14.24 0.12 -4.13
N GLU A 113 13.18 0.36 -3.36
CA GLU A 113 13.28 0.52 -1.92
C GLU A 113 13.84 -0.73 -1.21
N ILE A 114 13.48 -1.93 -1.68
CA ILE A 114 14.03 -3.18 -1.15
C ILE A 114 15.53 -3.27 -1.47
N VAL A 115 15.94 -2.94 -2.69
CA VAL A 115 17.36 -2.96 -3.08
C VAL A 115 18.15 -1.95 -2.26
N GLU A 116 17.70 -0.70 -2.16
CA GLU A 116 18.35 0.34 -1.37
C GLU A 116 18.42 -0.02 0.13
N SER A 117 17.35 -0.60 0.68
CA SER A 117 17.35 -1.06 2.07
C SER A 117 18.37 -2.17 2.29
N SER A 118 18.47 -3.11 1.36
CA SER A 118 19.43 -4.22 1.41
C SER A 118 20.87 -3.72 1.34
N GLU A 119 21.15 -2.74 0.48
CA GLU A 119 22.46 -2.11 0.37
C GLU A 119 22.82 -1.33 1.64
N LEU A 120 21.85 -0.61 2.21
CA LEU A 120 22.03 0.12 3.45
C LEU A 120 22.29 -0.82 4.64
N ILE A 121 21.53 -1.93 4.74
CA ILE A 121 21.76 -2.99 5.74
C ILE A 121 23.16 -3.56 5.56
N SER A 122 23.55 -3.95 4.34
CA SER A 122 24.89 -4.49 4.05
C SER A 122 25.99 -3.51 4.46
N LYS A 123 25.85 -2.23 4.14
CA LYS A 123 26.81 -1.17 4.52
C LYS A 123 26.89 -1.00 6.05
N LYS A 124 25.74 -1.00 6.74
CA LYS A 124 25.71 -0.89 8.21
C LYS A 124 26.34 -2.10 8.88
N MET A 125 26.00 -3.32 8.43
CA MET A 125 26.57 -4.55 8.98
C MET A 125 28.09 -4.61 8.82
N LYS A 126 28.64 -4.20 7.67
CA LYS A 126 30.10 -4.12 7.44
C LYS A 126 30.81 -3.09 8.31
N GLY A 127 30.11 -2.05 8.76
CA GLY A 127 30.66 -0.97 9.61
C GLY A 127 30.38 -1.13 11.09
N MET A 128 29.73 -2.22 11.52
CA MET A 128 29.48 -2.45 12.95
C MET A 128 30.76 -2.85 13.68
N ALA A 129 30.88 -2.43 14.93
CA ALA A 129 32.01 -2.80 15.77
C ALA A 129 32.01 -4.30 16.07
N PRO A 130 33.19 -4.94 16.18
CA PRO A 130 33.28 -6.37 16.51
C PRO A 130 32.62 -6.75 17.85
N GLU A 131 32.54 -5.78 18.79
CA GLU A 131 31.94 -5.95 20.11
C GLU A 131 30.41 -5.79 20.11
N SER A 132 29.81 -5.46 18.97
CA SER A 132 28.36 -5.31 18.87
C SER A 132 27.64 -6.60 19.25
N THR A 133 26.60 -6.47 20.07
CA THR A 133 25.80 -7.61 20.50
C THR A 133 24.93 -8.11 19.35
N TYR A 134 24.59 -9.41 19.40
CA TYR A 134 23.68 -10.00 18.41
C TYR A 134 22.32 -9.26 18.33
N ARG A 135 21.87 -8.71 19.46
CA ARG A 135 20.62 -7.94 19.55
C ARG A 135 20.72 -6.61 18.78
N GLU A 136 21.80 -5.86 18.97
CA GLU A 136 22.05 -4.61 18.23
C GLU A 136 22.14 -4.87 16.72
N ILE A 137 22.76 -5.98 16.32
CA ILE A 137 22.87 -6.37 14.90
C ILE A 137 21.47 -6.57 14.30
N VAL A 138 20.64 -7.39 14.95
CA VAL A 138 19.28 -7.71 14.48
C VAL A 138 18.40 -6.46 14.50
N GLU A 139 18.37 -5.71 15.61
CA GLU A 139 17.57 -4.48 15.74
C GLU A 139 17.94 -3.44 14.68
N THR A 140 19.23 -3.29 14.35
CA THR A 140 19.66 -2.36 13.32
C THR A 140 19.16 -2.77 11.93
N ALA A 141 19.23 -4.05 11.59
CA ALA A 141 18.73 -4.55 10.31
C ALA A 141 17.22 -4.40 10.21
N ASP A 142 16.51 -4.75 11.29
CA ASP A 142 15.05 -4.69 11.37
C ASP A 142 14.51 -3.25 11.28
N GLN A 143 15.15 -2.32 11.98
CA GLN A 143 14.81 -0.89 11.90
C GLN A 143 14.96 -0.34 10.48
N ILE A 144 16.04 -0.66 9.78
CA ILE A 144 16.26 -0.21 8.40
C ILE A 144 15.19 -0.79 7.48
N TYR A 145 14.93 -2.09 7.60
CA TYR A 145 13.93 -2.77 6.78
C TYR A 145 12.53 -2.20 7.03
N ASN A 146 12.09 -2.18 8.29
CA ASN A 146 10.76 -1.74 8.65
C ASN A 146 10.52 -0.25 8.39
N SER A 147 11.52 0.62 8.57
CA SER A 147 11.37 2.05 8.30
C SER A 147 11.00 2.38 6.85
N LYS A 148 11.38 1.52 5.90
CA LYS A 148 11.13 1.72 4.48
C LYS A 148 9.96 0.87 3.96
N ILE A 149 9.80 -0.35 4.44
CA ILE A 149 8.82 -1.31 3.92
C ILE A 149 7.44 -1.12 4.54
N ASN A 150 7.34 -0.75 5.81
CA ASN A 150 6.05 -0.40 6.44
C ASN A 150 5.36 0.80 5.74
N LEU A 151 6.09 1.61 4.97
CA LEU A 151 5.50 2.65 4.12
C LEU A 151 4.67 2.07 2.95
N PHE A 152 4.84 0.79 2.63
CA PHE A 152 4.13 0.11 1.54
C PHE A 152 2.97 -0.77 2.03
N ASP A 153 2.88 -1.00 3.35
CA ASP A 153 1.77 -1.72 3.98
C ASP A 153 0.45 -0.90 3.98
N ILE A 154 0.53 0.35 3.52
CA ILE A 154 -0.63 1.21 3.28
C ILE A 154 -1.56 0.63 2.19
N GLY A 155 -1.11 -0.39 1.46
CA GLY A 155 -1.90 -1.03 0.41
C GLY A 155 -2.99 -2.00 0.90
N SER A 156 -2.95 -2.45 2.16
CA SER A 156 -4.00 -3.28 2.75
C SER A 156 -5.18 -2.47 3.30
N ASP A 157 -4.97 -1.17 3.54
CA ASP A 157 -5.98 -0.25 4.05
C ASP A 157 -6.60 0.65 2.96
N ILE A 158 -6.39 0.36 1.67
CA ILE A 158 -7.20 0.99 0.63
C ILE A 158 -8.63 0.48 0.86
N PRO A 159 -9.62 1.38 1.10
CA PRO A 159 -11.00 0.95 1.18
C PRO A 159 -11.33 0.22 -0.12
N GLU A 160 -11.37 -1.10 -0.08
CA GLU A 160 -11.88 -1.89 -1.19
C GLU A 160 -13.35 -1.51 -1.36
N ASN A 161 -13.75 -1.30 -2.60
CA ASN A 161 -15.16 -1.07 -2.88
C ASN A 161 -15.89 -2.37 -2.55
N ILE A 162 -16.47 -2.42 -1.35
CA ILE A 162 -17.18 -3.59 -0.81
C ILE A 162 -18.21 -4.13 -1.82
N TYR A 163 -18.68 -3.27 -2.73
CA TYR A 163 -19.69 -3.63 -3.71
C TYR A 163 -19.11 -4.31 -4.97
N GLU A 164 -17.86 -4.08 -5.34
CA GLU A 164 -17.25 -4.70 -6.52
C GLU A 164 -16.99 -6.21 -6.34
N ASP A 165 -16.64 -6.63 -5.14
CA ASP A 165 -16.35 -8.03 -4.82
C ASP A 165 -17.50 -8.74 -4.08
N MET A 166 -18.58 -8.02 -3.73
CA MET A 166 -19.66 -8.56 -2.92
C MET A 166 -20.37 -9.75 -3.61
N GLU A 167 -20.62 -9.67 -4.91
CA GLU A 167 -21.22 -10.79 -5.67
C GLU A 167 -20.32 -12.03 -5.61
N HIS A 168 -19.03 -11.86 -5.88
CA HIS A 168 -18.07 -12.96 -5.83
C HIS A 168 -17.93 -13.54 -4.41
N MET A 169 -17.90 -12.68 -3.38
CA MET A 169 -17.82 -13.13 -1.98
C MET A 169 -19.10 -13.85 -1.53
N ILE A 170 -20.27 -13.43 -2.01
CA ILE A 170 -21.54 -14.08 -1.71
C ILE A 170 -21.61 -15.44 -2.41
N GLU A 171 -21.20 -15.53 -3.68
CA GLU A 171 -21.12 -16.78 -4.42
C GLU A 171 -20.10 -17.75 -3.81
N GLU A 172 -18.94 -17.28 -3.44
CA GLU A 172 -17.89 -18.09 -2.83
C GLU A 172 -18.32 -18.63 -1.46
N ARG A 173 -18.95 -17.78 -0.61
CA ARG A 173 -19.48 -18.19 0.69
C ARG A 173 -20.72 -19.06 0.57
N GLY A 174 -21.53 -18.87 -0.49
CA GLY A 174 -22.70 -19.69 -0.76
C GLY A 174 -22.31 -21.10 -1.25
N ASN A 175 -21.25 -21.20 -2.06
CA ASN A 175 -20.74 -22.46 -2.58
C ASN A 175 -19.82 -23.19 -1.59
N ASN A 176 -19.12 -22.45 -0.74
CA ASN A 176 -18.25 -22.95 0.31
C ASN A 176 -18.67 -22.32 1.65
N PRO A 177 -19.76 -22.77 2.28
CA PRO A 177 -20.12 -22.27 3.60
C PRO A 177 -18.94 -22.53 4.53
N ILE A 178 -18.39 -21.44 5.09
CA ILE A 178 -17.37 -21.55 6.13
C ILE A 178 -18.05 -22.23 7.31
N GLU A 179 -17.80 -23.52 7.50
CA GLU A 179 -18.13 -24.16 8.76
C GLU A 179 -17.36 -23.39 9.84
N GLU A 180 -18.08 -22.68 10.70
CA GLU A 180 -17.49 -21.94 11.81
C GLU A 180 -16.93 -22.95 12.81
N PHE A 181 -15.72 -23.41 12.56
CA PHE A 181 -14.99 -24.30 13.45
C PHE A 181 -14.56 -23.53 14.71
N GLY A 182 -15.46 -23.49 15.65
CA GLY A 182 -15.13 -23.10 17.01
C GLY A 182 -15.19 -24.33 17.91
N MET A 183 -14.51 -24.27 19.03
CA MET A 183 -14.52 -25.34 20.03
C MET A 183 -15.80 -25.27 20.85
N MET A 184 -16.70 -26.27 20.71
CA MET A 184 -17.96 -26.33 21.45
C MET A 184 -17.70 -26.54 22.93
N GLY A 185 -18.39 -25.75 23.76
CA GLY A 185 -18.29 -25.85 25.22
C GLY A 185 -19.18 -26.94 25.85
N PRO A 186 -19.18 -27.03 27.18
CA PRO A 186 -19.93 -28.03 27.90
C PRO A 186 -21.45 -27.71 28.03
N HIS A 187 -21.87 -26.54 27.60
CA HIS A 187 -23.22 -26.05 27.85
C HIS A 187 -24.02 -26.00 26.55
N ASP A 188 -24.88 -26.97 26.27
CA ASP A 188 -25.66 -27.11 25.04
C ASP A 188 -26.46 -25.84 24.70
N LYS A 189 -27.15 -25.25 25.68
CA LYS A 189 -27.92 -24.01 25.47
C LYS A 189 -27.06 -22.82 25.03
N VAL A 190 -25.79 -22.76 25.47
CA VAL A 190 -24.86 -21.71 25.07
C VAL A 190 -24.39 -21.98 23.63
N ASN A 191 -24.10 -23.24 23.33
CA ASN A 191 -23.73 -23.67 21.99
C ASN A 191 -24.86 -23.45 20.98
N ASP A 192 -26.13 -23.72 21.36
CA ASP A 192 -27.29 -23.51 20.50
C ASP A 192 -27.54 -22.04 20.17
N ILE A 193 -27.28 -21.13 21.13
CA ILE A 193 -27.57 -19.69 20.95
C ILE A 193 -26.39 -18.97 20.29
N TYR A 194 -25.16 -19.27 20.69
CA TYR A 194 -23.98 -18.53 20.31
C TYR A 194 -23.03 -19.31 19.40
N GLY A 195 -23.28 -20.59 19.16
CA GLY A 195 -22.30 -21.51 18.58
C GLY A 195 -21.12 -21.67 19.54
N SER A 196 -19.92 -21.79 19.00
CA SER A 196 -18.73 -21.82 19.84
C SER A 196 -18.37 -20.45 20.39
N LEU A 197 -18.05 -20.37 21.68
CA LEU A 197 -17.48 -19.15 22.28
C LEU A 197 -15.99 -18.99 21.98
N LEU A 198 -15.29 -20.08 21.63
CA LEU A 198 -13.85 -20.08 21.29
C LEU A 198 -13.69 -20.31 19.79
N ARG A 199 -13.53 -19.21 19.07
CA ARG A 199 -13.33 -19.20 17.61
C ARG A 199 -11.94 -18.64 17.29
N PRO A 200 -11.19 -19.21 16.34
CA PRO A 200 -9.94 -18.66 15.90
C PRO A 200 -10.12 -17.20 15.44
N GLY A 201 -9.22 -16.32 15.87
CA GLY A 201 -9.26 -14.89 15.51
C GLY A 201 -10.25 -14.03 16.30
N ASN A 202 -11.10 -14.61 17.17
CA ASN A 202 -12.06 -13.87 17.98
C ASN A 202 -11.60 -13.72 19.43
N ILE A 203 -11.97 -12.59 20.04
CA ILE A 203 -11.82 -12.36 21.49
C ILE A 203 -13.21 -12.46 22.13
N THR A 204 -13.36 -13.43 23.03
CA THR A 204 -14.60 -13.59 23.83
C THR A 204 -14.40 -13.00 25.22
N VAL A 205 -15.22 -12.02 25.59
CA VAL A 205 -15.17 -11.37 26.91
C VAL A 205 -16.37 -11.81 27.76
N ILE A 206 -16.08 -12.42 28.90
CA ILE A 206 -17.11 -12.86 29.86
C ILE A 206 -17.16 -11.87 31.02
N VAL A 207 -18.27 -11.19 31.16
CA VAL A 207 -18.50 -10.18 32.21
C VAL A 207 -19.59 -10.67 33.17
N ALA A 208 -19.31 -10.67 34.45
CA ALA A 208 -20.29 -10.95 35.50
C ALA A 208 -19.85 -10.33 36.83
N ARG A 209 -20.77 -10.20 37.80
CA ARG A 209 -20.45 -9.71 39.14
C ARG A 209 -19.47 -10.63 39.86
N SER A 210 -18.79 -10.12 40.89
CA SER A 210 -17.91 -10.93 41.74
C SER A 210 -18.73 -12.04 42.43
N GLY A 211 -18.18 -13.23 42.53
CA GLY A 211 -18.80 -14.39 43.19
C GLY A 211 -19.80 -15.19 42.34
N VAL A 212 -20.12 -14.79 41.11
CA VAL A 212 -21.11 -15.48 40.25
C VAL A 212 -20.55 -16.75 39.57
N GLY A 213 -19.25 -17.01 39.68
CA GLY A 213 -18.66 -18.24 39.13
C GLY A 213 -17.98 -18.07 37.76
N LYS A 214 -17.55 -16.83 37.38
CA LYS A 214 -16.82 -16.59 36.12
C LYS A 214 -15.65 -17.55 35.91
N THR A 215 -14.81 -17.68 36.93
CA THR A 215 -13.64 -18.54 36.87
C THR A 215 -14.04 -20.00 36.70
N GLN A 216 -15.07 -20.45 37.41
CA GLN A 216 -15.59 -21.80 37.27
C GLN A 216 -16.10 -22.10 35.88
N PHE A 217 -16.86 -21.17 35.29
CA PHE A 217 -17.35 -21.27 33.92
C PHE A 217 -16.19 -21.35 32.90
N CYS A 218 -15.16 -20.50 33.06
CA CYS A 218 -14.00 -20.51 32.16
C CYS A 218 -13.21 -21.83 32.31
N MET A 219 -13.05 -22.35 33.54
CA MET A 219 -12.35 -23.59 33.78
C MET A 219 -13.12 -24.80 33.21
N ASP A 220 -14.45 -24.82 33.40
CA ASP A 220 -15.30 -25.87 32.87
C ASP A 220 -15.26 -25.88 31.32
N TYR A 221 -15.34 -24.70 30.71
CA TYR A 221 -15.22 -24.59 29.29
C TYR A 221 -13.84 -25.03 28.76
N ALA A 222 -12.77 -24.57 29.41
CA ALA A 222 -11.42 -24.92 29.00
C ALA A 222 -11.14 -26.43 29.18
N THR A 223 -11.63 -27.07 30.27
CA THR A 223 -11.47 -28.49 30.52
C THR A 223 -12.19 -29.32 29.45
N LYS A 224 -13.41 -28.93 29.07
CA LYS A 224 -14.18 -29.64 28.05
C LYS A 224 -13.54 -29.57 26.67
N VAL A 225 -12.95 -28.40 26.35
CA VAL A 225 -12.28 -28.17 25.06
C VAL A 225 -10.94 -28.91 24.98
N ALA A 226 -10.28 -29.17 26.11
CA ALA A 226 -9.00 -29.84 26.19
C ALA A 226 -9.09 -31.40 26.19
N LEU A 227 -10.28 -31.96 26.38
CA LEU A 227 -10.57 -33.39 26.37
C LEU A 227 -11.11 -33.85 25.02
#